data_eecceb6fe741c38a3a4c4cece2484247
#
_entry.id   eecceb6fe741c38a3a4c4cece2484247
#
_cell.length_a   1.000
_cell.length_b   1.000
_cell.length_c   1.000
_cell.angle_alpha   90.00
_cell.angle_beta   90.00
_cell.angle_gamma   90.00
#
_symmetry.space_group_name_H-M   'P 1'
#
loop_
_entity.id
_entity.type
_entity.pdbx_description
1 polymer ?
#
loop_
_entity_poly.entity_id
_entity_poly.type
_entity_poly.pdbx_seq_one_letter_code
_entity_poly.pdbx_strand_id
1 'polypeptide(L)'
;MNILANDGIDAAGKALLEAAGHTVSTAKIAQEELATGLKNFDGIIVRSATKVRRDVIDACPHLKFIGRAGVGMDNIDVEYARAQGMAVINTPAASSISVAELVFAHLFSLCRFVHVANREMPARGVSEFNNLKKDYAGGIELFGKTIGIVGYGRIGQEVGRIAKGVGMQVMVFDVLYSTTEMADKIEKMHGVKVGTLNEVLAGSDFVSIHTPGL
;
A
#
# COMPACT_ATOMS: atom_id res chain seq x y z
N MET A 1 18.43 -23.47 -1.40
CA MET A 1 18.61 -22.54 -0.27
C MET A 1 17.56 -22.86 0.80
N ASN A 2 17.92 -22.71 2.05
CA ASN A 2 16.99 -22.77 3.16
C ASN A 2 16.46 -21.36 3.46
N ILE A 3 15.17 -21.14 3.36
CA ILE A 3 14.53 -19.83 3.48
C ILE A 3 13.56 -19.82 4.65
N LEU A 4 13.69 -18.85 5.53
CA LEU A 4 12.71 -18.61 6.60
C LEU A 4 11.70 -17.54 6.14
N ALA A 5 10.42 -17.87 6.11
CA ALA A 5 9.33 -16.90 5.93
C ALA A 5 8.72 -16.59 7.31
N ASN A 6 9.39 -15.73 8.09
CA ASN A 6 9.11 -15.53 9.52
C ASN A 6 7.73 -14.91 9.81
N ASP A 7 7.23 -14.09 8.91
CA ASP A 7 5.89 -13.50 9.00
C ASP A 7 4.86 -14.22 8.11
N GLY A 8 5.19 -15.46 7.71
CA GLY A 8 4.39 -16.23 6.77
C GLY A 8 4.60 -15.84 5.30
N ILE A 9 4.11 -16.68 4.42
CA ILE A 9 4.11 -16.49 2.97
C ILE A 9 2.84 -17.11 2.40
N ASP A 10 2.35 -16.57 1.29
CA ASP A 10 1.24 -17.17 0.55
C ASP A 10 1.60 -18.58 0.06
N ALA A 11 0.62 -19.50 0.08
CA ALA A 11 0.83 -20.89 -0.30
C ALA A 11 1.38 -21.05 -1.73
N ALA A 12 0.90 -20.23 -2.67
CA ALA A 12 1.40 -20.25 -4.05
C ALA A 12 2.86 -19.76 -4.12
N GLY A 13 3.21 -18.72 -3.36
CA GLY A 13 4.58 -18.23 -3.27
C GLY A 13 5.54 -19.26 -2.68
N LYS A 14 5.09 -19.98 -1.63
CA LYS A 14 5.85 -21.10 -1.05
C LYS A 14 6.07 -22.21 -2.08
N ALA A 15 5.01 -22.63 -2.77
CA ALA A 15 5.09 -23.69 -3.78
C ALA A 15 6.03 -23.33 -4.94
N LEU A 16 6.06 -22.06 -5.37
CA LEU A 16 6.99 -21.59 -6.41
C LEU A 16 8.46 -21.69 -5.96
N LEU A 17 8.75 -21.30 -4.72
CA LEU A 17 10.09 -21.40 -4.18
C LEU A 17 10.54 -22.87 -4.03
N GLU A 18 9.65 -23.73 -3.56
CA GLU A 18 9.92 -25.18 -3.41
C GLU A 18 10.10 -25.85 -4.77
N ALA A 19 9.29 -25.50 -5.77
CA ALA A 19 9.45 -25.98 -7.14
C ALA A 19 10.81 -25.52 -7.77
N ALA A 20 11.34 -24.37 -7.33
CA ALA A 20 12.66 -23.89 -7.71
C ALA A 20 13.81 -24.55 -6.93
N GLY A 21 13.54 -25.59 -6.13
CA GLY A 21 14.55 -26.35 -5.39
C GLY A 21 14.98 -25.67 -4.07
N HIS A 22 14.16 -24.82 -3.48
CA HIS A 22 14.42 -24.22 -2.16
C HIS A 22 13.59 -24.92 -1.08
N THR A 23 14.09 -24.90 0.15
CA THR A 23 13.33 -25.35 1.32
C THR A 23 12.77 -24.11 2.05
N VAL A 24 11.46 -24.05 2.26
CA VAL A 24 10.80 -22.89 2.88
C VAL A 24 10.18 -23.26 4.22
N SER A 25 10.74 -22.72 5.31
CA SER A 25 10.18 -22.82 6.65
C SER A 25 9.25 -21.62 6.93
N THR A 26 8.10 -21.91 7.51
CA THR A 26 7.15 -20.90 8.02
C THR A 26 7.04 -20.93 9.54
N ALA A 27 7.95 -21.66 10.22
CA ALA A 27 8.01 -21.69 11.66
C ALA A 27 8.42 -20.31 12.20
N LYS A 28 7.56 -19.72 13.03
CA LYS A 28 7.82 -18.39 13.63
C LYS A 28 8.97 -18.46 14.61
N ILE A 29 9.97 -17.60 14.41
CA ILE A 29 11.03 -17.33 15.38
C ILE A 29 10.72 -15.99 16.04
N ALA A 30 10.79 -15.92 17.37
CA ALA A 30 10.60 -14.68 18.11
C ALA A 30 11.68 -13.65 17.78
N GLN A 31 11.37 -12.37 17.90
CA GLN A 31 12.31 -11.31 17.55
C GLN A 31 13.64 -11.40 18.32
N GLU A 32 13.56 -11.77 19.60
CA GLU A 32 14.69 -11.87 20.51
C GLU A 32 15.61 -13.07 20.17
N GLU A 33 15.05 -14.08 19.53
CA GLU A 33 15.75 -15.30 19.13
C GLU A 33 16.17 -15.28 17.65
N LEU A 34 15.81 -14.23 16.90
CA LEU A 34 15.97 -14.19 15.45
C LEU A 34 17.44 -14.33 15.04
N ALA A 35 18.34 -13.64 15.72
CA ALA A 35 19.78 -13.68 15.46
C ALA A 35 20.39 -15.08 15.60
N THR A 36 19.89 -15.87 16.55
CA THR A 36 20.37 -17.24 16.77
C THR A 36 19.62 -18.26 15.92
N GLY A 37 18.34 -18.03 15.70
CA GLY A 37 17.47 -18.93 14.92
C GLY A 37 17.76 -18.94 13.43
N LEU A 38 18.35 -17.86 12.88
CA LEU A 38 18.68 -17.74 11.46
C LEU A 38 19.94 -18.49 11.03
N LYS A 39 20.71 -19.07 11.93
CA LYS A 39 22.00 -19.71 11.63
C LYS A 39 21.96 -20.77 10.54
N ASN A 40 20.84 -21.45 10.36
CA ASN A 40 20.67 -22.52 9.38
C ASN A 40 19.90 -22.09 8.12
N PHE A 41 19.67 -20.81 7.94
CA PHE A 41 18.93 -20.28 6.80
C PHE A 41 19.85 -19.46 5.89
N ASP A 42 19.66 -19.58 4.58
CA ASP A 42 20.36 -18.79 3.56
C ASP A 42 19.71 -17.44 3.32
N GLY A 43 18.46 -17.26 3.69
CA GLY A 43 17.71 -16.02 3.51
C GLY A 43 16.47 -15.97 4.39
N ILE A 44 15.97 -14.76 4.57
CA ILE A 44 14.73 -14.49 5.33
C ILE A 44 13.74 -13.69 4.49
N ILE A 45 12.47 -14.09 4.56
CA ILE A 45 11.32 -13.32 4.05
C ILE A 45 10.52 -12.81 5.24
N VAL A 46 10.28 -11.51 5.29
CA VAL A 46 9.53 -10.83 6.35
C VAL A 46 8.38 -10.01 5.78
N ARG A 47 7.43 -9.66 6.63
CA ARG A 47 6.42 -8.64 6.36
C ARG A 47 6.66 -7.43 7.26
N SER A 48 5.66 -6.96 8.00
CA SER A 48 5.79 -5.78 8.86
C SER A 48 6.16 -6.09 10.32
N ALA A 49 5.94 -7.33 10.79
CA ALA A 49 6.11 -7.68 12.20
C ALA A 49 7.57 -7.92 12.57
N THR A 50 8.32 -8.61 11.73
CA THR A 50 9.72 -8.94 11.98
C THR A 50 10.62 -7.77 11.59
N LYS A 51 11.54 -7.39 12.48
CA LYS A 51 12.56 -6.37 12.23
C LYS A 51 13.91 -7.03 11.96
N VAL A 52 14.56 -6.63 10.86
CA VAL A 52 15.91 -7.09 10.51
C VAL A 52 16.85 -5.89 10.61
N ARG A 53 17.35 -5.67 11.82
CA ARG A 53 18.23 -4.55 12.15
C ARG A 53 19.70 -5.01 12.16
N ARG A 54 20.62 -4.08 12.43
CA ARG A 54 22.07 -4.33 12.42
C ARG A 54 22.46 -5.51 13.29
N ASP A 55 21.89 -5.64 14.48
CA ASP A 55 22.14 -6.73 15.41
C ASP A 55 21.89 -8.11 14.80
N VAL A 56 20.79 -8.26 14.07
CA VAL A 56 20.44 -9.49 13.33
C VAL A 56 21.36 -9.69 12.13
N ILE A 57 21.67 -8.61 11.39
CA ILE A 57 22.54 -8.67 10.21
C ILE A 57 23.95 -9.08 10.61
N ASP A 58 24.52 -8.48 11.68
CA ASP A 58 25.86 -8.78 12.17
C ASP A 58 25.98 -10.21 12.71
N ALA A 59 24.92 -10.70 13.36
CA ALA A 59 24.88 -12.08 13.87
C ALA A 59 24.73 -13.14 12.76
N CYS A 60 24.32 -12.73 11.55
CA CYS A 60 24.00 -13.64 10.44
C CYS A 60 24.70 -13.26 9.13
N PRO A 61 26.05 -13.13 9.09
CA PRO A 61 26.79 -12.67 7.89
C PRO A 61 26.70 -13.66 6.72
N HIS A 62 26.21 -14.88 6.96
CA HIS A 62 26.01 -15.93 5.95
C HIS A 62 24.71 -15.76 5.15
N LEU A 63 23.80 -14.86 5.57
CA LEU A 63 22.55 -14.60 4.84
C LEU A 63 22.87 -14.01 3.47
N LYS A 64 22.25 -14.57 2.45
CA LYS A 64 22.39 -14.14 1.05
C LYS A 64 21.39 -13.06 0.68
N PHE A 65 20.17 -13.11 1.26
CA PHE A 65 19.14 -12.15 0.97
C PHE A 65 18.17 -11.91 2.13
N ILE A 66 17.56 -10.73 2.10
CA ILE A 66 16.41 -10.34 2.92
C ILE A 66 15.30 -9.91 1.97
N GLY A 67 14.19 -10.65 1.98
CA GLY A 67 12.99 -10.34 1.19
C GLY A 67 11.91 -9.69 2.05
N ARG A 68 11.35 -8.57 1.61
CA ARG A 68 10.19 -7.96 2.26
C ARG A 68 8.95 -8.13 1.39
N ALA A 69 7.99 -8.92 1.85
CA ALA A 69 6.69 -9.04 1.20
C ALA A 69 5.84 -7.80 1.49
N GLY A 70 6.06 -6.73 0.73
CA GLY A 70 5.39 -5.44 0.83
C GLY A 70 6.22 -4.29 0.22
N VAL A 71 5.70 -3.06 0.31
CA VAL A 71 6.28 -1.89 -0.36
C VAL A 71 7.38 -1.22 0.48
N GLY A 72 7.03 -0.81 1.72
CA GLY A 72 7.97 -0.15 2.62
C GLY A 72 9.01 -1.14 3.16
N MET A 73 10.19 -0.66 3.49
CA MET A 73 11.29 -1.46 4.06
C MET A 73 11.80 -0.85 5.37
N ASP A 74 10.98 -0.08 6.04
CA ASP A 74 11.27 0.63 7.29
C ASP A 74 11.61 -0.29 8.47
N ASN A 75 11.26 -1.56 8.39
CA ASN A 75 11.62 -2.60 9.36
C ASN A 75 12.96 -3.29 9.05
N ILE A 76 13.68 -2.89 7.98
CA ILE A 76 14.96 -3.48 7.57
C ILE A 76 16.01 -2.36 7.49
N ASP A 77 17.21 -2.60 7.98
CA ASP A 77 18.35 -1.69 7.77
C ASP A 77 18.99 -1.96 6.40
N VAL A 78 18.27 -1.51 5.34
CA VAL A 78 18.53 -1.85 3.93
C VAL A 78 19.96 -1.55 3.49
N GLU A 79 20.39 -0.28 3.70
CA GLU A 79 21.72 0.16 3.26
C GLU A 79 22.83 -0.61 3.98
N TYR A 80 22.61 -0.90 5.27
CA TYR A 80 23.56 -1.68 6.06
C TYR A 80 23.64 -3.13 5.55
N ALA A 81 22.51 -3.79 5.32
CA ALA A 81 22.47 -5.16 4.79
C ALA A 81 23.16 -5.27 3.41
N ARG A 82 22.90 -4.29 2.53
CA ARG A 82 23.56 -4.21 1.22
C ARG A 82 25.07 -4.02 1.34
N ALA A 83 25.53 -3.18 2.26
CA ALA A 83 26.97 -2.99 2.53
C ALA A 83 27.63 -4.25 3.06
N GLN A 84 26.90 -5.17 3.72
CA GLN A 84 27.37 -6.50 4.12
C GLN A 84 27.25 -7.56 3.01
N GLY A 85 26.89 -7.15 1.78
CA GLY A 85 26.80 -8.05 0.63
C GLY A 85 25.48 -8.83 0.50
N MET A 86 24.48 -8.52 1.30
CA MET A 86 23.16 -9.16 1.24
C MET A 86 22.29 -8.50 0.16
N ALA A 87 21.59 -9.31 -0.65
CA ALA A 87 20.56 -8.79 -1.53
C ALA A 87 19.32 -8.41 -0.72
N VAL A 88 18.84 -7.17 -0.85
CA VAL A 88 17.57 -6.74 -0.20
C VAL A 88 16.56 -6.42 -1.28
N ILE A 89 15.46 -7.17 -1.26
CA ILE A 89 14.38 -7.11 -2.27
C ILE A 89 13.02 -6.88 -1.59
N ASN A 90 12.11 -6.23 -2.30
CA ASN A 90 10.73 -6.03 -1.86
C ASN A 90 9.74 -6.27 -3.01
N THR A 91 8.43 -6.18 -2.71
CA THR A 91 7.34 -6.31 -3.70
C THR A 91 6.62 -4.96 -3.88
N PRO A 92 7.22 -3.99 -4.61
CA PRO A 92 6.77 -2.59 -4.58
C PRO A 92 5.45 -2.33 -5.33
N ALA A 93 4.96 -3.30 -6.11
CA ALA A 93 3.74 -3.14 -6.91
C ALA A 93 2.55 -3.98 -6.39
N ALA A 94 2.81 -4.98 -5.55
CA ALA A 94 1.82 -6.02 -5.24
C ALA A 94 0.55 -5.51 -4.53
N SER A 95 0.64 -4.43 -3.74
CA SER A 95 -0.49 -3.89 -2.99
C SER A 95 -1.11 -2.63 -3.60
N SER A 96 -0.62 -2.14 -4.76
CA SER A 96 -1.04 -0.83 -5.28
C SER A 96 -2.53 -0.76 -5.58
N ILE A 97 -3.06 -1.81 -6.22
CA ILE A 97 -4.50 -1.90 -6.55
C ILE A 97 -5.33 -2.00 -5.27
N SER A 98 -4.96 -2.90 -4.34
CA SER A 98 -5.71 -3.09 -3.09
C SER A 98 -5.79 -1.82 -2.24
N VAL A 99 -4.71 -1.03 -2.19
CA VAL A 99 -4.70 0.26 -1.50
C VAL A 99 -5.62 1.26 -2.21
N ALA A 100 -5.58 1.32 -3.55
CA ALA A 100 -6.45 2.20 -4.31
C ALA A 100 -7.93 1.84 -4.15
N GLU A 101 -8.27 0.54 -4.15
CA GLU A 101 -9.64 0.06 -3.88
C GLU A 101 -10.11 0.46 -2.48
N LEU A 102 -9.23 0.37 -1.47
CA LEU A 102 -9.55 0.79 -0.10
C LEU A 102 -9.85 2.29 -0.02
N VAL A 103 -9.13 3.14 -0.77
CA VAL A 103 -9.44 4.58 -0.88
C VAL A 103 -10.88 4.78 -1.34
N PHE A 104 -11.31 4.07 -2.39
CA PHE A 104 -12.67 4.20 -2.89
C PHE A 104 -13.73 3.57 -1.98
N ALA A 105 -13.39 2.49 -1.29
CA ALA A 105 -14.27 1.94 -0.24
C ALA A 105 -14.54 2.98 0.86
N HIS A 106 -13.51 3.71 1.31
CA HIS A 106 -13.67 4.81 2.26
C HIS A 106 -14.45 5.99 1.67
N LEU A 107 -14.16 6.42 0.44
CA LEU A 107 -14.88 7.52 -0.23
C LEU A 107 -16.37 7.20 -0.37
N PHE A 108 -16.73 6.03 -0.88
CA PHE A 108 -18.13 5.63 -0.98
C PHE A 108 -18.79 5.51 0.39
N SER A 109 -18.08 4.99 1.38
CA SER A 109 -18.61 4.88 2.75
C SER A 109 -18.91 6.24 3.37
N LEU A 110 -17.99 7.21 3.19
CA LEU A 110 -18.17 8.58 3.68
C LEU A 110 -19.28 9.31 2.93
N CYS A 111 -19.24 9.29 1.60
CA CYS A 111 -20.16 10.04 0.75
C CYS A 111 -21.60 9.51 0.80
N ARG A 112 -21.81 8.23 1.06
CA ARG A 112 -23.12 7.56 1.02
C ARG A 112 -23.55 6.98 2.36
N PHE A 113 -22.88 7.36 3.46
CA PHE A 113 -23.21 6.94 4.84
C PHE A 113 -23.23 5.42 5.05
N VAL A 114 -22.49 4.64 4.23
CA VAL A 114 -22.53 3.17 4.25
C VAL A 114 -22.20 2.61 5.62
N HIS A 115 -21.20 3.18 6.31
CA HIS A 115 -20.78 2.74 7.64
C HIS A 115 -21.84 3.00 8.71
N VAL A 116 -22.62 4.09 8.59
CA VAL A 116 -23.73 4.40 9.51
C VAL A 116 -24.91 3.50 9.20
N ALA A 117 -25.29 3.40 7.92
CA ALA A 117 -26.39 2.57 7.47
C ALA A 117 -26.19 1.09 7.85
N ASN A 118 -24.98 0.58 7.73
CA ASN A 118 -24.66 -0.80 8.13
C ASN A 118 -24.91 -1.09 9.62
N ARG A 119 -24.76 -0.09 10.49
CA ARG A 119 -25.03 -0.23 11.93
C ARG A 119 -26.49 -0.02 12.28
N GLU A 120 -27.15 0.95 11.62
CA GLU A 120 -28.48 1.39 12.01
C GLU A 120 -29.61 0.61 11.34
N MET A 121 -29.43 0.25 10.07
CA MET A 121 -30.47 -0.46 9.30
C MET A 121 -30.89 -1.80 9.93
N PRO A 122 -30.01 -2.66 10.45
CA PRO A 122 -30.43 -3.91 11.08
C PRO A 122 -31.29 -3.69 12.33
N ALA A 123 -31.05 -2.63 13.10
CA ALA A 123 -31.75 -2.36 14.36
C ALA A 123 -33.03 -1.52 14.17
N ARG A 124 -32.99 -0.55 13.25
CA ARG A 124 -34.02 0.49 13.11
C ARG A 124 -34.75 0.48 11.76
N GLY A 125 -34.24 -0.27 10.77
CA GLY A 125 -34.75 -0.21 9.40
C GLY A 125 -36.22 -0.60 9.24
N VAL A 126 -36.75 -1.48 10.09
CA VAL A 126 -38.19 -1.87 10.05
C VAL A 126 -39.07 -0.78 10.61
N SER A 127 -38.71 -0.20 11.75
CA SER A 127 -39.58 0.76 12.49
C SER A 127 -39.37 2.21 12.02
N GLU A 128 -38.19 2.57 11.55
CA GLU A 128 -37.80 3.96 11.28
C GLU A 128 -37.28 4.21 9.86
N PHE A 129 -37.62 3.36 8.90
CA PHE A 129 -37.09 3.43 7.55
C PHE A 129 -37.17 4.82 6.90
N ASN A 130 -38.35 5.50 7.05
CA ASN A 130 -38.56 6.82 6.46
C ASN A 130 -37.69 7.92 7.11
N ASN A 131 -37.35 7.79 8.39
CA ASN A 131 -36.43 8.69 9.07
C ASN A 131 -34.99 8.48 8.58
N LEU A 132 -34.51 7.22 8.58
CA LEU A 132 -33.20 6.86 8.07
C LEU A 132 -33.02 7.28 6.62
N LYS A 133 -34.03 7.10 5.77
CA LYS A 133 -34.02 7.56 4.37
C LYS A 133 -33.81 9.08 4.28
N LYS A 134 -34.43 9.86 5.15
CA LYS A 134 -34.23 11.33 5.19
C LYS A 134 -32.83 11.68 5.68
N ASP A 135 -32.33 10.98 6.71
CA ASP A 135 -31.00 11.22 7.28
C ASP A 135 -29.90 10.95 6.26
N TYR A 136 -30.09 9.96 5.38
CA TYR A 136 -29.12 9.61 4.32
C TYR A 136 -29.34 10.35 3.00
N ALA A 137 -30.36 11.21 2.89
CA ALA A 137 -30.65 11.94 1.66
C ALA A 137 -29.56 12.97 1.28
N GLY A 138 -28.74 13.41 2.26
CA GLY A 138 -27.62 14.34 2.06
C GLY A 138 -26.34 13.70 1.49
N GLY A 139 -26.43 12.47 0.97
CA GLY A 139 -25.28 11.79 0.35
C GLY A 139 -24.75 12.54 -0.87
N ILE A 140 -23.42 12.41 -1.09
CA ILE A 140 -22.70 13.08 -2.18
C ILE A 140 -22.38 12.05 -3.27
N GLU A 141 -22.57 12.44 -4.53
CA GLU A 141 -22.09 11.66 -5.69
C GLU A 141 -20.63 12.01 -5.98
N LEU A 142 -19.83 11.01 -6.35
CA LEU A 142 -18.44 11.22 -6.78
C LEU A 142 -18.36 11.69 -8.24
N PHE A 143 -19.38 11.39 -9.05
CA PHE A 143 -19.44 11.80 -10.45
C PHE A 143 -19.31 13.32 -10.58
N GLY A 144 -18.43 13.77 -11.45
CA GLY A 144 -18.15 15.19 -11.69
C GLY A 144 -17.34 15.90 -10.59
N LYS A 145 -17.05 15.24 -9.48
CA LYS A 145 -16.21 15.76 -8.40
C LYS A 145 -14.73 15.63 -8.74
N THR A 146 -13.89 16.43 -8.10
CA THR A 146 -12.44 16.41 -8.27
C THR A 146 -11.77 15.72 -7.11
N ILE A 147 -10.92 14.73 -7.39
CA ILE A 147 -9.99 14.16 -6.41
C ILE A 147 -8.58 14.71 -6.65
N GLY A 148 -7.97 15.26 -5.60
CA GLY A 148 -6.57 15.63 -5.54
C GLY A 148 -5.74 14.47 -5.02
N ILE A 149 -4.68 14.12 -5.73
CA ILE A 149 -3.79 13.04 -5.36
C ILE A 149 -2.40 13.63 -5.09
N VAL A 150 -1.96 13.56 -3.84
CA VAL A 150 -0.63 14.00 -3.41
C VAL A 150 0.29 12.77 -3.34
N GLY A 151 1.26 12.72 -4.25
CA GLY A 151 2.08 11.52 -4.51
C GLY A 151 1.46 10.66 -5.62
N TYR A 152 1.88 10.90 -6.86
CA TYR A 152 1.32 10.20 -8.04
C TYR A 152 2.25 9.06 -8.52
N GLY A 153 2.74 8.28 -7.54
CA GLY A 153 3.46 7.02 -7.76
C GLY A 153 2.53 5.86 -8.11
N ARG A 154 2.96 4.62 -7.90
CA ARG A 154 2.17 3.41 -8.25
C ARG A 154 0.75 3.41 -7.67
N ILE A 155 0.61 3.71 -6.38
CA ILE A 155 -0.71 3.76 -5.72
C ILE A 155 -1.54 4.93 -6.26
N GLY A 156 -0.96 6.13 -6.33
CA GLY A 156 -1.66 7.32 -6.84
C GLY A 156 -2.18 7.15 -8.26
N GLN A 157 -1.42 6.48 -9.14
CA GLN A 157 -1.84 6.16 -10.50
C GLN A 157 -3.05 5.21 -10.53
N GLU A 158 -3.08 4.19 -9.67
CA GLU A 158 -4.25 3.30 -9.57
C GLU A 158 -5.46 4.02 -8.98
N VAL A 159 -5.27 4.90 -7.99
CA VAL A 159 -6.35 5.77 -7.48
C VAL A 159 -6.90 6.66 -8.60
N GLY A 160 -6.03 7.30 -9.38
CA GLY A 160 -6.44 8.11 -10.52
C GLY A 160 -7.19 7.31 -11.59
N ARG A 161 -6.77 6.08 -11.86
CA ARG A 161 -7.46 5.19 -12.80
C ARG A 161 -8.88 4.84 -12.33
N ILE A 162 -9.05 4.48 -11.05
CA ILE A 162 -10.37 4.17 -10.47
C ILE A 162 -11.23 5.45 -10.44
N ALA A 163 -10.66 6.60 -10.04
CA ALA A 163 -11.35 7.89 -10.02
C ALA A 163 -12.01 8.21 -11.35
N LYS A 164 -11.27 8.08 -12.45
CA LYS A 164 -11.81 8.29 -13.78
C LYS A 164 -12.91 7.28 -14.13
N GLY A 165 -12.77 6.03 -13.70
CA GLY A 165 -13.79 5.00 -13.90
C GLY A 165 -15.13 5.32 -13.25
N VAL A 166 -15.13 6.06 -12.13
CA VAL A 166 -16.36 6.52 -11.46
C VAL A 166 -16.78 7.95 -11.87
N GLY A 167 -16.13 8.50 -12.90
CA GLY A 167 -16.51 9.81 -13.48
C GLY A 167 -15.98 11.03 -12.73
N MET A 168 -14.95 10.88 -11.91
CA MET A 168 -14.28 12.00 -11.23
C MET A 168 -13.26 12.68 -12.15
N GLN A 169 -13.00 13.96 -11.90
CA GLN A 169 -11.82 14.67 -12.38
C GLN A 169 -10.64 14.37 -11.45
N VAL A 170 -9.42 14.34 -12.01
CA VAL A 170 -8.22 13.98 -11.24
C VAL A 170 -7.19 15.10 -11.36
N MET A 171 -6.81 15.67 -10.22
CA MET A 171 -5.68 16.58 -10.09
C MET A 171 -4.57 15.91 -9.29
N VAL A 172 -3.31 16.09 -9.71
CA VAL A 172 -2.18 15.41 -9.08
C VAL A 172 -1.04 16.35 -8.78
N PHE A 173 -0.37 16.10 -7.65
CA PHE A 173 0.91 16.70 -7.30
C PHE A 173 1.92 15.60 -6.98
N ASP A 174 3.11 15.70 -7.56
CA ASP A 174 4.25 14.89 -7.19
C ASP A 174 5.54 15.70 -7.40
N VAL A 175 6.50 15.55 -6.50
CA VAL A 175 7.79 16.23 -6.60
C VAL A 175 8.59 15.83 -7.85
N LEU A 176 8.30 14.65 -8.40
CA LEU A 176 8.93 14.15 -9.63
C LEU A 176 8.40 14.84 -10.90
N TYR A 177 7.28 15.57 -10.84
CA TYR A 177 6.65 16.22 -12.00
C TYR A 177 6.81 17.73 -11.96
N SER A 178 7.95 18.20 -11.44
CA SER A 178 8.25 19.62 -11.26
C SER A 178 8.59 20.38 -12.55
N THR A 179 8.87 19.69 -13.66
CA THR A 179 9.12 20.32 -14.96
C THR A 179 7.87 20.26 -15.85
N THR A 180 7.68 21.30 -16.68
CA THR A 180 6.56 21.37 -17.63
C THR A 180 6.51 20.15 -18.55
N GLU A 181 7.66 19.69 -19.04
CA GLU A 181 7.73 18.52 -19.94
C GLU A 181 7.23 17.24 -19.26
N MET A 182 7.60 17.02 -17.98
CA MET A 182 7.14 15.85 -17.22
C MET A 182 5.66 15.96 -16.88
N ALA A 183 5.17 17.14 -16.52
CA ALA A 183 3.77 17.42 -16.28
C ALA A 183 2.93 17.11 -17.52
N ASP A 184 3.28 17.67 -18.67
CA ASP A 184 2.60 17.43 -19.96
C ASP A 184 2.56 15.95 -20.35
N LYS A 185 3.68 15.24 -20.11
CA LYS A 185 3.75 13.79 -20.37
C LYS A 185 2.76 13.01 -19.50
N ILE A 186 2.69 13.32 -18.21
CA ILE A 186 1.79 12.65 -17.27
C ILE A 186 0.33 13.00 -17.60
N GLU A 187 0.03 14.24 -17.87
CA GLU A 187 -1.31 14.68 -18.27
C GLU A 187 -1.81 13.93 -19.51
N LYS A 188 -0.99 13.84 -20.55
CA LYS A 188 -1.33 13.14 -21.80
C LYS A 188 -1.46 11.63 -21.59
N MET A 189 -0.56 11.03 -20.80
CA MET A 189 -0.53 9.59 -20.59
C MET A 189 -1.70 9.12 -19.73
N HIS A 190 -2.03 9.85 -18.67
CA HIS A 190 -2.99 9.43 -17.68
C HIS A 190 -4.33 10.17 -17.74
N GLY A 191 -4.45 11.25 -18.55
CA GLY A 191 -5.66 12.07 -18.62
C GLY A 191 -6.02 12.69 -17.27
N VAL A 192 -5.02 13.24 -16.60
CA VAL A 192 -5.13 13.92 -15.30
C VAL A 192 -4.64 15.36 -15.45
N LYS A 193 -4.84 16.22 -14.47
CA LYS A 193 -4.27 17.58 -14.42
C LYS A 193 -3.14 17.61 -13.39
N VAL A 194 -1.94 17.99 -13.82
CA VAL A 194 -0.80 18.19 -12.90
C VAL A 194 -0.83 19.64 -12.41
N GLY A 195 -0.58 19.84 -11.12
CA GLY A 195 -0.53 21.16 -10.50
C GLY A 195 0.44 21.22 -9.34
N THR A 196 0.64 22.42 -8.81
CA THR A 196 1.33 22.64 -7.54
C THR A 196 0.50 22.03 -6.39
N LEU A 197 1.13 21.78 -5.24
CA LEU A 197 0.41 21.28 -4.06
C LEU A 197 -0.77 22.18 -3.70
N ASN A 198 -0.57 23.50 -3.72
CA ASN A 198 -1.62 24.46 -3.38
C ASN A 198 -2.78 24.43 -4.36
N GLU A 199 -2.52 24.31 -5.67
CA GLU A 199 -3.57 24.19 -6.69
C GLU A 199 -4.36 22.92 -6.54
N VAL A 200 -3.69 21.80 -6.27
CA VAL A 200 -4.35 20.50 -6.03
C VAL A 200 -5.23 20.55 -4.78
N LEU A 201 -4.72 21.11 -3.67
CA LEU A 201 -5.50 21.23 -2.43
C LEU A 201 -6.70 22.17 -2.57
N ALA A 202 -6.53 23.30 -3.26
CA ALA A 202 -7.59 24.29 -3.45
C ALA A 202 -8.65 23.86 -4.49
N GLY A 203 -8.25 23.07 -5.49
CA GLY A 203 -9.10 22.67 -6.61
C GLY A 203 -9.83 21.34 -6.43
N SER A 204 -9.69 20.67 -5.26
CA SER A 204 -10.22 19.32 -5.06
C SER A 204 -11.35 19.28 -4.04
N ASP A 205 -12.38 18.47 -4.33
CA ASP A 205 -13.45 18.13 -3.38
C ASP A 205 -12.97 17.09 -2.37
N PHE A 206 -12.04 16.22 -2.77
CA PHE A 206 -11.43 15.16 -1.94
C PHE A 206 -9.92 15.14 -2.16
N VAL A 207 -9.16 14.84 -1.13
CA VAL A 207 -7.70 14.70 -1.22
C VAL A 207 -7.27 13.33 -0.68
N SER A 208 -6.41 12.66 -1.45
CA SER A 208 -5.78 11.39 -1.05
C SER A 208 -4.26 11.50 -1.12
N ILE A 209 -3.59 11.06 -0.04
CA ILE A 209 -2.13 11.23 0.13
C ILE A 209 -1.45 9.87 0.03
N HIS A 210 -0.47 9.77 -0.87
CA HIS A 210 0.28 8.54 -1.18
C HIS A 210 1.80 8.78 -1.21
N THR A 211 2.26 9.70 -0.41
CA THR A 211 3.70 9.95 -0.20
C THR A 211 4.26 9.05 0.90
N PRO A 212 5.58 8.74 0.90
CA PRO A 212 6.23 8.14 2.05
C PRO A 212 6.01 8.98 3.31
N GLY A 213 5.89 8.31 4.46
CA GLY A 213 5.92 9.00 5.75
C GLY A 213 7.31 9.59 6.00
N LEU A 214 7.36 10.78 6.60
CA LEU A 214 8.59 11.43 7.07
C LEU A 214 9.02 10.85 8.42
#